data_60815d720bb516e76fb398d5de3d6b32
#
_entry.id   60815d720bb516e76fb398d5de3d6b32
#
_cell.length_a   1.000
_cell.length_b   1.000
_cell.length_c   1.000
_cell.angle_alpha   90.00
_cell.angle_beta   90.00
_cell.angle_gamma   90.00
#
_symmetry.space_group_name_H-M   'P 1'
#
loop_
_entity.id
_entity.type
_entity.pdbx_description
1 polymer ?
#
loop_
_entity_poly.entity_id
_entity_poly.type
_entity_poly.pdbx_seq_one_letter_code
_entity_poly.pdbx_strand_id
1 'polypeptide(L)'
;NKERFPDLPGLSRKLESMNISLTASVYPGVKLDSTYDSYTDGLKNDVFIKYADGSLFQTEIAPLQCYLPDYTNPKTREWWIRKMQWMEENGIRGYWNDMNEPAVGGSYLPDNLLFDFDGRKAYAPEAKNVYGFQMARSSYEAALRFGKDKRPFVLTRSAFAGVQRYAAVWSGDNMATNEGLLSGVLLNSQMGLSGMPFVGPDLGGYIGDGSKDLFKRWMQVGVFSPYLRNHKEFFATANEPWSYGEEAEAISKTYIGFRYRLMPYLYSGFYEAAQTGLPVARSLALDYPFDTPVYDNTYQYQFLFGDALLVVPVTTEEKSKKVYLPAGGWYDLFTDHLYSGNQEVVMPTPAYTIPLFVKSSAIIPVQGLVQSTRDKASDTLQIHVYQGTAANHFLFYEDAGDGNGYKEGEFAKRFIEYTPAVRQLKLGITEGSFSSAYKKIQWIFHGFGKEIERVTVNGASQEPVQYTGRLLDPLKDLEDYYGKDRVKGLYLAEPVLKQVSLVTDNPRNELIIQW
;
A
#
# COMPACT_ATOMS: atom_id res chain seq x y z
N ASN A 1 12.78 4.42 -27.02
CA ASN A 1 13.69 5.37 -27.64
C ASN A 1 15.13 4.90 -27.42
N LYS A 2 15.82 4.48 -28.50
CA LYS A 2 17.20 3.95 -28.44
C LYS A 2 18.24 5.00 -28.02
N GLU A 3 17.97 6.27 -28.20
CA GLU A 3 18.88 7.33 -27.76
C GLU A 3 18.90 7.47 -26.24
N ARG A 4 17.73 7.38 -25.59
CA ARG A 4 17.61 7.49 -24.12
C ARG A 4 17.87 6.16 -23.42
N PHE A 5 17.51 5.04 -24.04
CA PHE A 5 17.66 3.69 -23.52
C PHE A 5 18.34 2.81 -24.57
N PRO A 6 19.67 3.00 -24.80
CA PRO A 6 20.39 2.26 -25.85
C PRO A 6 20.48 0.76 -25.57
N ASP A 7 20.53 0.36 -24.31
CA ASP A 7 20.52 -1.03 -23.84
C ASP A 7 19.50 -1.21 -22.72
N LEU A 8 18.22 -1.29 -23.07
CA LEU A 8 17.14 -1.50 -22.10
C LEU A 8 17.26 -2.84 -21.35
N PRO A 9 17.60 -3.98 -22.00
CA PRO A 9 17.84 -5.24 -21.29
C PRO A 9 18.99 -5.16 -20.29
N GLY A 10 20.08 -4.48 -20.62
CA GLY A 10 21.22 -4.26 -19.72
C GLY A 10 20.83 -3.40 -18.52
N LEU A 11 20.07 -2.33 -18.73
CA LEU A 11 19.53 -1.49 -17.67
C LEU A 11 18.62 -2.31 -16.73
N SER A 12 17.71 -3.10 -17.31
CA SER A 12 16.80 -3.94 -16.53
C SER A 12 17.57 -4.95 -15.66
N ARG A 13 18.55 -5.67 -16.23
CA ARG A 13 19.40 -6.59 -15.46
C ARG A 13 20.17 -5.90 -14.34
N LYS A 14 20.70 -4.69 -14.60
CA LYS A 14 21.40 -3.90 -13.57
C LYS A 14 20.48 -3.52 -12.43
N LEU A 15 19.28 -3.03 -12.72
CA LEU A 15 18.28 -2.68 -11.70
C LEU A 15 17.84 -3.93 -10.91
N GLU A 16 17.59 -5.03 -11.60
CA GLU A 16 17.20 -6.30 -10.96
C GLU A 16 18.29 -6.83 -10.01
N SER A 17 19.59 -6.66 -10.36
CA SER A 17 20.70 -6.99 -9.45
C SER A 17 20.76 -6.12 -8.19
N MET A 18 20.07 -4.98 -8.19
CA MET A 18 19.90 -4.08 -7.05
C MET A 18 18.54 -4.26 -6.36
N ASN A 19 17.80 -5.33 -6.67
CA ASN A 19 16.45 -5.59 -6.20
C ASN A 19 15.41 -4.52 -6.61
N ILE A 20 15.64 -3.83 -7.73
CA ILE A 20 14.74 -2.80 -8.28
C ILE A 20 14.05 -3.35 -9.52
N SER A 21 12.72 -3.29 -9.57
CA SER A 21 11.92 -3.64 -10.74
C SER A 21 11.66 -2.43 -11.62
N LEU A 22 11.76 -2.60 -12.94
CA LEU A 22 11.48 -1.57 -13.91
C LEU A 22 10.01 -1.61 -14.34
N THR A 23 9.30 -0.50 -14.11
CA THR A 23 7.91 -0.30 -14.55
C THR A 23 7.88 0.71 -15.70
N ALA A 24 7.17 0.41 -16.78
CA ALA A 24 6.99 1.31 -17.91
C ALA A 24 5.66 2.04 -17.83
N SER A 25 5.69 3.37 -18.08
CA SER A 25 4.48 4.13 -18.36
C SER A 25 3.98 3.81 -19.76
N VAL A 26 2.69 3.51 -19.89
CA VAL A 26 2.05 3.07 -21.12
C VAL A 26 0.78 3.89 -21.34
N TYR A 27 0.76 4.63 -22.44
CA TYR A 27 -0.38 5.45 -22.84
C TYR A 27 -1.25 4.70 -23.87
N PRO A 28 -2.55 4.97 -23.94
CA PRO A 28 -3.42 4.33 -24.94
C PRO A 28 -3.19 4.87 -26.34
N GLY A 29 -2.64 6.07 -26.50
CA GLY A 29 -2.47 6.74 -27.80
C GLY A 29 -1.37 6.11 -28.65
N VAL A 30 -1.72 5.71 -29.87
CA VAL A 30 -0.77 5.24 -30.89
C VAL A 30 -0.44 6.39 -31.82
N LYS A 31 0.81 6.87 -31.75
CA LYS A 31 1.30 8.02 -32.55
C LYS A 31 1.08 7.81 -34.04
N LEU A 32 0.64 8.85 -34.72
CA LEU A 32 0.50 8.88 -36.21
C LEU A 32 1.87 8.96 -36.87
N ASP A 33 2.47 7.83 -37.12
CA ASP A 33 3.81 7.72 -37.68
C ASP A 33 3.92 6.41 -38.50
N SER A 34 4.06 6.54 -39.84
CA SER A 34 4.14 5.38 -40.73
C SER A 34 5.37 4.49 -40.51
N THR A 35 6.38 4.99 -39.77
CA THR A 35 7.56 4.21 -39.38
C THR A 35 7.35 3.48 -38.02
N TYR A 36 6.25 3.79 -37.32
CA TYR A 36 5.93 3.17 -36.05
C TYR A 36 5.08 1.91 -36.25
N ASP A 37 5.66 0.75 -35.93
CA ASP A 37 5.05 -0.56 -36.16
C ASP A 37 3.64 -0.68 -35.55
N SER A 38 3.41 -0.17 -34.33
CA SER A 38 2.09 -0.23 -33.71
C SER A 38 1.03 0.57 -34.47
N TYR A 39 1.41 1.62 -35.18
CA TYR A 39 0.50 2.39 -36.02
C TYR A 39 0.11 1.61 -37.29
N THR A 40 1.10 1.15 -38.05
CA THR A 40 0.86 0.45 -39.31
C THR A 40 0.16 -0.90 -39.10
N ASP A 41 0.56 -1.63 -38.07
CA ASP A 41 -0.07 -2.89 -37.70
C ASP A 41 -1.47 -2.69 -37.10
N GLY A 42 -1.69 -1.61 -36.34
CA GLY A 42 -3.01 -1.25 -35.80
C GLY A 42 -4.02 -0.91 -36.89
N LEU A 43 -3.60 -0.18 -37.95
CA LEU A 43 -4.44 0.07 -39.13
C LEU A 43 -4.79 -1.24 -39.85
N LYS A 44 -3.80 -2.12 -40.06
CA LYS A 44 -3.99 -3.42 -40.73
C LYS A 44 -4.95 -4.32 -39.95
N ASN A 45 -4.90 -4.29 -38.64
CA ASN A 45 -5.74 -5.13 -37.77
C ASN A 45 -7.08 -4.46 -37.41
N ASP A 46 -7.30 -3.23 -37.86
CA ASP A 46 -8.55 -2.49 -37.60
C ASP A 46 -8.89 -2.34 -36.11
N VAL A 47 -7.91 -1.87 -35.32
CA VAL A 47 -8.03 -1.83 -33.84
C VAL A 47 -8.44 -0.48 -33.28
N PHE A 48 -8.49 0.58 -34.12
CA PHE A 48 -8.72 1.95 -33.65
C PHE A 48 -10.20 2.32 -33.61
N ILE A 49 -10.53 3.19 -32.64
CA ILE A 49 -11.89 3.77 -32.47
C ILE A 49 -12.28 4.56 -33.73
N LYS A 50 -13.53 4.46 -34.12
CA LYS A 50 -14.11 5.08 -35.31
C LYS A 50 -15.36 5.88 -35.00
N TYR A 51 -15.69 6.79 -35.92
CA TYR A 51 -17.05 7.32 -36.02
C TYR A 51 -18.01 6.28 -36.63
N ALA A 52 -19.31 6.54 -36.51
CA ALA A 52 -20.34 5.67 -37.07
C ALA A 52 -20.28 5.51 -38.59
N ASP A 53 -19.68 6.49 -39.32
CA ASP A 53 -19.44 6.46 -40.76
C ASP A 53 -18.20 5.64 -41.17
N GLY A 54 -17.47 5.09 -40.20
CA GLY A 54 -16.25 4.31 -40.42
C GLY A 54 -14.96 5.11 -40.46
N SER A 55 -15.01 6.44 -40.40
CA SER A 55 -13.81 7.27 -40.32
C SER A 55 -13.09 7.11 -38.97
N LEU A 56 -11.75 7.16 -38.97
CA LEU A 56 -10.93 6.97 -37.76
C LEU A 56 -11.01 8.21 -36.85
N PHE A 57 -11.15 8.00 -35.57
CA PHE A 57 -11.08 9.06 -34.57
C PHE A 57 -9.62 9.43 -34.28
N GLN A 58 -9.22 10.61 -34.72
CA GLN A 58 -7.94 11.22 -34.43
C GLN A 58 -8.07 12.16 -33.24
N THR A 59 -7.12 12.09 -32.30
CA THR A 59 -7.06 12.95 -31.15
C THR A 59 -5.61 13.28 -30.76
N GLU A 60 -5.47 14.06 -29.72
CA GLU A 60 -4.17 14.38 -29.12
C GLU A 60 -4.11 13.86 -27.69
N ILE A 61 -3.03 13.14 -27.36
CA ILE A 61 -2.57 12.95 -25.98
C ILE A 61 -1.24 13.69 -25.89
N ALA A 62 -1.28 14.88 -25.29
CA ALA A 62 -0.22 15.87 -25.34
C ALA A 62 1.20 15.28 -25.19
N PRO A 63 2.14 15.61 -26.08
CA PRO A 63 2.00 16.51 -27.21
C PRO A 63 1.77 15.77 -28.57
N LEU A 64 1.27 14.53 -28.55
CA LEU A 64 1.27 13.64 -29.71
C LEU A 64 -0.11 13.47 -30.32
N GLN A 65 -0.22 13.71 -31.65
CA GLN A 65 -1.37 13.26 -32.42
C GLN A 65 -1.39 11.74 -32.51
N CYS A 66 -2.54 11.14 -32.24
CA CYS A 66 -2.66 9.69 -32.11
C CYS A 66 -4.05 9.16 -32.52
N TYR A 67 -4.10 7.85 -32.76
CA TYR A 67 -5.33 7.06 -32.71
C TYR A 67 -5.41 6.29 -31.38
N LEU A 68 -6.64 6.03 -30.94
CA LEU A 68 -6.90 5.25 -29.73
C LEU A 68 -7.37 3.83 -30.08
N PRO A 69 -6.71 2.78 -29.61
CA PRO A 69 -7.24 1.41 -29.73
C PRO A 69 -8.57 1.25 -29.00
N ASP A 70 -9.50 0.51 -29.55
CA ASP A 70 -10.74 0.15 -28.91
C ASP A 70 -10.56 -1.07 -27.97
N TYR A 71 -10.14 -0.84 -26.74
CA TYR A 71 -9.95 -1.94 -25.75
C TYR A 71 -11.26 -2.65 -25.35
N THR A 72 -12.42 -2.14 -25.72
CA THR A 72 -13.69 -2.85 -25.51
C THR A 72 -13.84 -4.04 -26.48
N ASN A 73 -13.10 -4.01 -27.61
CA ASN A 73 -13.05 -5.08 -28.60
C ASN A 73 -12.03 -6.16 -28.20
N PRO A 74 -12.44 -7.46 -28.14
CA PRO A 74 -11.54 -8.58 -27.82
C PRO A 74 -10.33 -8.72 -28.75
N LYS A 75 -10.51 -8.42 -30.06
CA LYS A 75 -9.39 -8.42 -31.03
C LYS A 75 -8.34 -7.38 -30.70
N THR A 76 -8.77 -6.19 -30.29
CA THR A 76 -7.88 -5.10 -29.91
C THR A 76 -7.14 -5.44 -28.63
N ARG A 77 -7.80 -6.04 -27.64
CA ARG A 77 -7.12 -6.53 -26.44
C ARG A 77 -6.04 -7.55 -26.77
N GLU A 78 -6.34 -8.53 -27.61
CA GLU A 78 -5.36 -9.54 -28.05
C GLU A 78 -4.21 -8.91 -28.85
N TRP A 79 -4.49 -7.91 -29.71
CA TRP A 79 -3.47 -7.15 -30.41
C TRP A 79 -2.55 -6.40 -29.44
N TRP A 80 -3.13 -5.71 -28.43
CA TRP A 80 -2.38 -5.00 -27.40
C TRP A 80 -1.48 -5.95 -26.59
N ILE A 81 -2.00 -7.07 -26.16
CA ILE A 81 -1.24 -8.11 -25.46
C ILE A 81 0.02 -8.50 -26.25
N ARG A 82 -0.13 -8.77 -27.56
CA ARG A 82 1.03 -9.10 -28.41
C ARG A 82 2.04 -7.95 -28.52
N LYS A 83 1.57 -6.68 -28.57
CA LYS A 83 2.48 -5.54 -28.61
C LYS A 83 3.28 -5.37 -27.32
N MET A 84 2.73 -5.77 -26.18
CA MET A 84 3.43 -5.70 -24.91
C MET A 84 4.48 -6.80 -24.71
N GLN A 85 4.46 -7.86 -25.50
CA GLN A 85 5.45 -8.93 -25.44
C GLN A 85 6.90 -8.40 -25.50
N TRP A 86 7.16 -7.44 -26.37
CA TRP A 86 8.48 -6.82 -26.50
C TRP A 86 8.96 -6.19 -25.18
N MET A 87 8.08 -5.59 -24.40
CA MET A 87 8.41 -4.98 -23.09
C MET A 87 8.85 -6.05 -22.09
N GLU A 88 8.10 -7.14 -22.00
CA GLU A 88 8.43 -8.29 -21.12
C GLU A 88 9.76 -8.92 -21.50
N GLU A 89 10.01 -9.14 -22.79
CA GLU A 89 11.27 -9.71 -23.30
C GLU A 89 12.48 -8.81 -23.01
N ASN A 90 12.27 -7.50 -22.88
CA ASN A 90 13.30 -6.52 -22.54
C ASN A 90 13.38 -6.21 -21.03
N GLY A 91 12.66 -6.98 -20.18
CA GLY A 91 12.80 -6.95 -18.73
C GLY A 91 11.96 -5.91 -18.01
N ILE A 92 10.95 -5.32 -18.67
CA ILE A 92 9.91 -4.56 -17.98
C ILE A 92 9.12 -5.50 -17.09
N ARG A 93 8.88 -5.14 -15.84
CA ARG A 93 8.24 -5.99 -14.83
C ARG A 93 6.91 -5.45 -14.33
N GLY A 94 6.53 -4.26 -14.75
CA GLY A 94 5.26 -3.64 -14.39
C GLY A 94 4.82 -2.64 -15.44
N TYR A 95 3.53 -2.37 -15.45
CA TYR A 95 2.91 -1.42 -16.36
C TYR A 95 2.16 -0.35 -15.60
N TRP A 96 2.41 0.90 -15.94
CA TRP A 96 1.66 2.05 -15.48
C TRP A 96 0.79 2.56 -16.64
N ASN A 97 -0.49 2.18 -16.62
CA ASN A 97 -1.46 2.64 -17.61
C ASN A 97 -1.92 4.05 -17.24
N ASP A 98 -1.43 5.01 -17.97
CA ASP A 98 -1.69 6.42 -17.78
C ASP A 98 -2.49 7.01 -18.94
N MET A 99 -3.19 8.12 -18.72
CA MET A 99 -4.00 8.84 -19.72
C MET A 99 -5.13 7.99 -20.32
N ASN A 100 -5.59 6.98 -19.61
CA ASN A 100 -6.51 5.94 -20.10
C ASN A 100 -7.98 6.11 -19.67
N GLU A 101 -8.45 7.33 -19.49
CA GLU A 101 -9.88 7.67 -19.31
C GLU A 101 -10.75 7.45 -20.57
N PRO A 102 -10.34 7.66 -21.82
CA PRO A 102 -9.10 8.20 -22.35
C PRO A 102 -9.01 9.73 -22.23
N ALA A 103 -7.84 10.22 -21.84
CA ALA A 103 -7.53 11.65 -21.86
C ALA A 103 -7.33 12.11 -23.31
N VAL A 104 -8.23 12.94 -23.79
CA VAL A 104 -8.21 13.46 -25.16
C VAL A 104 -8.05 14.97 -25.16
N GLY A 105 -7.32 15.51 -26.14
CA GLY A 105 -7.22 16.95 -26.33
C GLY A 105 -8.61 17.54 -26.56
N GLY A 106 -8.96 18.57 -25.76
CA GLY A 106 -10.24 19.27 -25.90
C GLY A 106 -11.37 18.81 -24.96
N SER A 107 -11.08 18.02 -23.95
CA SER A 107 -11.93 17.75 -22.77
C SER A 107 -13.00 16.66 -22.88
N TYR A 108 -13.55 16.35 -24.03
CA TYR A 108 -14.62 15.35 -24.15
C TYR A 108 -14.40 14.38 -25.30
N LEU A 109 -14.59 13.11 -25.01
CA LEU A 109 -14.69 12.09 -26.04
C LEU A 109 -16.03 12.29 -26.80
N PRO A 110 -16.05 12.46 -28.15
CA PRO A 110 -17.28 12.65 -28.89
C PRO A 110 -18.29 11.52 -28.69
N ASP A 111 -19.54 11.85 -28.41
CA ASP A 111 -20.58 10.87 -28.09
C ASP A 111 -20.93 9.95 -29.27
N ASN A 112 -20.68 10.39 -30.51
CA ASN A 112 -20.94 9.62 -31.74
C ASN A 112 -19.81 8.67 -32.15
N LEU A 113 -18.80 8.49 -31.30
CA LEU A 113 -17.80 7.44 -31.50
C LEU A 113 -18.39 6.07 -31.25
N LEU A 114 -18.01 5.12 -32.10
CA LEU A 114 -18.50 3.76 -32.06
C LEU A 114 -17.42 2.81 -31.55
N PHE A 115 -17.81 2.00 -30.58
CA PHE A 115 -17.02 0.94 -29.95
C PHE A 115 -17.61 -0.43 -30.28
N ASP A 116 -16.74 -1.41 -30.41
CA ASP A 116 -17.18 -2.82 -30.51
C ASP A 116 -17.15 -3.45 -29.09
N PHE A 117 -18.14 -3.16 -28.32
CA PHE A 117 -18.27 -3.53 -26.90
C PHE A 117 -18.53 -5.03 -26.76
N ASP A 118 -17.47 -5.86 -26.81
CA ASP A 118 -17.51 -7.33 -26.80
C ASP A 118 -18.46 -7.92 -27.88
N GLY A 119 -18.38 -7.39 -29.10
CA GLY A 119 -19.20 -7.82 -30.25
C GLY A 119 -20.55 -7.11 -30.39
N ARG A 120 -20.88 -6.22 -29.44
CA ARG A 120 -22.07 -5.35 -29.51
C ARG A 120 -21.65 -3.91 -29.76
N LYS A 121 -22.17 -3.30 -30.80
CA LYS A 121 -21.92 -1.88 -31.05
C LYS A 121 -22.45 -1.01 -29.91
N ALA A 122 -21.61 -0.12 -29.39
CA ALA A 122 -21.94 0.85 -28.35
C ALA A 122 -21.36 2.22 -28.67
N TYR A 123 -22.05 3.29 -28.28
CA TYR A 123 -21.52 4.65 -28.40
C TYR A 123 -20.67 5.03 -27.18
N ALA A 124 -19.86 6.09 -27.32
CA ALA A 124 -18.94 6.53 -26.28
C ALA A 124 -19.57 6.73 -24.88
N PRO A 125 -20.78 7.28 -24.72
CA PRO A 125 -21.40 7.42 -23.40
C PRO A 125 -21.58 6.09 -22.64
N GLU A 126 -21.77 4.98 -23.36
CA GLU A 126 -21.89 3.65 -22.77
C GLU A 126 -20.53 2.99 -22.53
N ALA A 127 -19.58 3.14 -23.46
CA ALA A 127 -18.33 2.38 -23.50
C ALA A 127 -17.15 3.06 -22.77
N LYS A 128 -17.11 4.40 -22.71
CA LYS A 128 -15.93 5.14 -22.23
C LYS A 128 -15.50 4.80 -20.80
N ASN A 129 -16.45 4.58 -19.90
CA ASN A 129 -16.15 4.37 -18.49
C ASN A 129 -15.44 3.03 -18.20
N VAL A 130 -15.51 2.06 -19.12
CA VAL A 130 -14.79 0.79 -19.01
C VAL A 130 -13.54 0.72 -19.88
N TYR A 131 -13.22 1.78 -20.60
CA TYR A 131 -12.07 1.83 -21.49
C TYR A 131 -10.75 1.59 -20.75
N GLY A 132 -10.49 2.37 -19.70
CA GLY A 132 -9.29 2.21 -18.86
C GLY A 132 -9.23 0.86 -18.14
N PHE A 133 -10.37 0.38 -17.66
CA PHE A 133 -10.49 -0.96 -17.09
C PHE A 133 -10.06 -2.05 -18.07
N GLN A 134 -10.52 -2.00 -19.34
CA GLN A 134 -10.16 -2.99 -20.36
C GLN A 134 -8.69 -2.87 -20.80
N MET A 135 -8.12 -1.67 -20.79
CA MET A 135 -6.68 -1.48 -21.01
C MET A 135 -5.87 -2.11 -19.87
N ALA A 136 -6.24 -1.86 -18.60
CA ALA A 136 -5.57 -2.45 -17.44
C ALA A 136 -5.64 -3.97 -17.45
N ARG A 137 -6.81 -4.53 -17.78
CA ARG A 137 -7.00 -5.97 -17.99
C ARG A 137 -6.05 -6.50 -19.07
N SER A 138 -5.95 -5.83 -20.21
CA SER A 138 -5.07 -6.25 -21.32
C SER A 138 -3.59 -6.23 -20.91
N SER A 139 -3.17 -5.22 -20.14
CA SER A 139 -1.81 -5.11 -19.61
C SER A 139 -1.51 -6.23 -18.60
N TYR A 140 -2.48 -6.56 -17.73
CA TYR A 140 -2.36 -7.68 -16.80
C TYR A 140 -2.26 -9.02 -17.50
N GLU A 141 -3.12 -9.26 -18.52
CA GLU A 141 -3.11 -10.49 -19.30
C GLU A 141 -1.80 -10.64 -20.11
N ALA A 142 -1.20 -9.53 -20.58
CA ALA A 142 0.11 -9.54 -21.23
C ALA A 142 1.22 -9.94 -20.24
N ALA A 143 1.26 -9.31 -19.06
CA ALA A 143 2.22 -9.65 -18.02
C ALA A 143 2.08 -11.12 -17.58
N LEU A 144 0.86 -11.62 -17.44
CA LEU A 144 0.61 -13.02 -17.10
C LEU A 144 1.10 -13.98 -18.20
N ARG A 145 0.90 -13.62 -19.47
CA ARG A 145 1.27 -14.48 -20.64
C ARG A 145 2.77 -14.50 -20.89
N PHE A 146 3.45 -13.38 -20.81
CA PHE A 146 4.84 -13.23 -21.23
C PHE A 146 5.83 -13.02 -20.08
N GLY A 147 5.35 -12.67 -18.88
CA GLY A 147 6.16 -12.43 -17.69
C GLY A 147 6.72 -13.69 -17.03
N LYS A 148 6.54 -14.87 -17.67
CA LYS A 148 6.93 -16.18 -17.15
C LYS A 148 6.27 -16.41 -15.77
N ASP A 149 7.04 -16.85 -14.78
CA ASP A 149 6.52 -17.18 -13.47
C ASP A 149 6.43 -15.93 -12.52
N LYS A 150 6.44 -14.72 -13.10
CA LYS A 150 6.34 -13.50 -12.29
C LYS A 150 4.89 -13.11 -12.04
N ARG A 151 4.63 -12.54 -10.87
CA ARG A 151 3.32 -11.97 -10.52
C ARG A 151 3.13 -10.65 -11.27
N PRO A 152 2.05 -10.47 -12.05
CA PRO A 152 1.80 -9.22 -12.76
C PRO A 152 1.66 -8.03 -11.82
N PHE A 153 2.24 -6.90 -12.20
CA PHE A 153 2.00 -5.61 -11.55
C PHE A 153 1.51 -4.60 -12.58
N VAL A 154 0.31 -4.09 -12.38
CA VAL A 154 -0.29 -3.01 -13.18
C VAL A 154 -0.76 -1.92 -12.24
N LEU A 155 -0.43 -0.67 -12.59
CA LEU A 155 -0.97 0.54 -11.99
C LEU A 155 -1.81 1.23 -13.05
N THR A 156 -3.03 1.68 -12.72
CA THR A 156 -3.91 2.34 -13.69
C THR A 156 -4.48 3.64 -13.14
N ARG A 157 -4.55 4.69 -13.98
CA ARG A 157 -5.16 5.97 -13.63
C ARG A 157 -6.68 5.90 -13.68
N SER A 158 -7.21 5.37 -14.77
CA SER A 158 -8.64 5.19 -14.91
C SER A 158 -9.05 3.78 -14.54
N ALA A 159 -10.13 3.68 -13.76
CA ALA A 159 -10.62 2.44 -13.19
C ALA A 159 -12.16 2.36 -13.25
N PHE A 160 -12.66 1.16 -13.08
CA PHE A 160 -14.08 0.86 -12.89
C PHE A 160 -14.22 -0.31 -11.91
N ALA A 161 -15.41 -0.50 -11.34
CA ALA A 161 -15.66 -1.61 -10.42
C ALA A 161 -15.21 -2.96 -11.01
N GLY A 162 -14.40 -3.70 -10.26
CA GLY A 162 -13.78 -4.95 -10.72
C GLY A 162 -12.31 -4.83 -11.15
N VAL A 163 -11.74 -3.61 -11.22
CA VAL A 163 -10.32 -3.39 -11.60
C VAL A 163 -9.34 -4.00 -10.62
N GLN A 164 -9.73 -4.18 -9.36
CA GLN A 164 -8.91 -4.81 -8.31
C GLN A 164 -8.40 -6.22 -8.69
N ARG A 165 -9.04 -6.87 -9.67
CA ARG A 165 -8.60 -8.15 -10.23
C ARG A 165 -7.35 -8.03 -11.10
N TYR A 166 -7.03 -6.83 -11.57
CA TYR A 166 -6.02 -6.60 -12.61
C TYR A 166 -4.99 -5.55 -12.22
N ALA A 167 -5.36 -4.54 -11.42
CA ALA A 167 -4.48 -3.39 -11.20
C ALA A 167 -4.64 -2.77 -9.81
N ALA A 168 -3.54 -2.15 -9.34
CA ALA A 168 -3.57 -1.08 -8.36
C ALA A 168 -4.05 0.22 -9.02
N VAL A 169 -4.54 1.16 -8.20
CA VAL A 169 -5.02 2.46 -8.67
C VAL A 169 -4.32 3.56 -7.87
N TRP A 170 -4.08 4.72 -8.48
CA TRP A 170 -3.68 5.90 -7.71
C TRP A 170 -4.70 7.03 -7.90
N SER A 171 -4.64 8.01 -7.02
CA SER A 171 -5.66 9.08 -6.97
C SER A 171 -5.51 10.14 -8.08
N GLY A 172 -4.59 9.97 -9.03
CA GLY A 172 -4.31 10.94 -10.09
C GLY A 172 -3.45 12.12 -9.63
N ASP A 173 -3.50 13.20 -10.38
CA ASP A 173 -2.63 14.38 -10.27
C ASP A 173 -3.08 15.27 -9.10
N ASN A 174 -2.73 14.89 -7.88
CA ASN A 174 -3.06 15.61 -6.65
C ASN A 174 -2.15 16.84 -6.43
N MET A 175 -2.67 17.84 -5.73
CA MET A 175 -1.96 19.08 -5.43
C MET A 175 -0.99 18.92 -4.24
N ALA A 176 0.16 19.60 -4.31
CA ALA A 176 1.13 19.70 -3.23
C ALA A 176 0.68 20.69 -2.15
N THR A 177 -0.47 20.41 -1.50
CA THR A 177 -1.10 21.23 -0.45
C THR A 177 -1.58 20.38 0.72
N ASN A 178 -1.95 21.01 1.84
CA ASN A 178 -2.58 20.32 2.97
C ASN A 178 -3.92 19.67 2.57
N GLU A 179 -4.70 20.35 1.74
CA GLU A 179 -5.96 19.83 1.21
C GLU A 179 -5.72 18.62 0.30
N GLY A 180 -4.66 18.66 -0.51
CA GLY A 180 -4.24 17.51 -1.34
C GLY A 180 -3.89 16.29 -0.49
N LEU A 181 -3.17 16.48 0.62
CA LEU A 181 -2.87 15.42 1.58
C LEU A 181 -4.15 14.81 2.16
N LEU A 182 -5.03 15.64 2.69
CA LEU A 182 -6.28 15.20 3.33
C LEU A 182 -7.23 14.54 2.32
N SER A 183 -7.32 15.09 1.11
CA SER A 183 -8.11 14.50 0.02
C SER A 183 -7.59 13.14 -0.40
N GLY A 184 -6.26 12.94 -0.43
CA GLY A 184 -5.64 11.65 -0.71
C GLY A 184 -6.02 10.58 0.31
N VAL A 185 -6.04 10.93 1.60
CA VAL A 185 -6.48 10.03 2.69
C VAL A 185 -7.96 9.64 2.51
N LEU A 186 -8.80 10.64 2.24
CA LEU A 186 -10.23 10.41 2.05
C LEU A 186 -10.51 9.52 0.83
N LEU A 187 -9.83 9.78 -0.29
CA LEU A 187 -9.92 8.95 -1.49
C LEU A 187 -9.49 7.50 -1.24
N ASN A 188 -8.41 7.27 -0.49
CA ASN A 188 -7.99 5.91 -0.14
C ASN A 188 -9.13 5.13 0.56
N SER A 189 -9.79 5.77 1.53
CA SER A 189 -10.90 5.17 2.25
C SER A 189 -12.11 4.92 1.34
N GLN A 190 -12.48 5.88 0.49
CA GLN A 190 -13.62 5.77 -0.42
C GLN A 190 -13.39 4.73 -1.51
N MET A 191 -12.19 4.66 -2.08
CA MET A 191 -11.85 3.65 -3.08
C MET A 191 -11.79 2.25 -2.46
N GLY A 192 -11.27 2.14 -1.22
CA GLY A 192 -11.33 0.89 -0.46
C GLY A 192 -12.77 0.40 -0.29
N LEU A 193 -13.68 1.27 0.13
CA LEU A 193 -15.13 0.99 0.23
C LEU A 193 -15.76 0.58 -1.12
N SER A 194 -15.20 1.08 -2.23
CA SER A 194 -15.65 0.73 -3.59
C SER A 194 -15.01 -0.57 -4.12
N GLY A 195 -14.30 -1.33 -3.28
CA GLY A 195 -13.67 -2.60 -3.65
C GLY A 195 -12.31 -2.46 -4.34
N MET A 196 -11.64 -1.31 -4.20
CA MET A 196 -10.29 -1.05 -4.74
C MET A 196 -9.29 -0.87 -3.59
N PRO A 197 -8.89 -1.94 -2.89
CA PRO A 197 -8.07 -1.84 -1.68
C PRO A 197 -6.61 -1.47 -1.94
N PHE A 198 -6.10 -1.66 -3.17
CA PHE A 198 -4.72 -1.33 -3.53
C PHE A 198 -4.66 0.04 -4.19
N VAL A 199 -4.70 1.08 -3.37
CA VAL A 199 -4.79 2.48 -3.79
C VAL A 199 -3.87 3.37 -2.96
N GLY A 200 -3.43 4.50 -3.53
CA GLY A 200 -2.66 5.52 -2.83
C GLY A 200 -2.49 6.80 -3.63
N PRO A 201 -2.24 7.94 -2.97
CA PRO A 201 -1.92 9.20 -3.62
C PRO A 201 -0.44 9.28 -4.01
N ASP A 202 -0.10 10.26 -4.83
CA ASP A 202 1.29 10.65 -5.04
C ASP A 202 1.77 11.45 -3.83
N LEU A 203 2.80 10.93 -3.14
CA LEU A 203 3.34 11.55 -1.94
C LEU A 203 4.04 12.87 -2.27
N GLY A 204 3.79 13.86 -1.43
CA GLY A 204 4.28 15.22 -1.63
C GLY A 204 3.38 16.06 -2.52
N GLY A 205 2.42 15.45 -3.20
CA GLY A 205 1.58 16.04 -4.24
C GLY A 205 2.27 16.07 -5.60
N TYR A 206 1.54 15.71 -6.66
CA TYR A 206 2.05 15.68 -8.03
C TYR A 206 2.24 17.09 -8.59
N ILE A 207 1.21 17.96 -8.50
CA ILE A 207 1.21 19.32 -9.04
C ILE A 207 1.73 20.32 -8.03
N GLY A 208 2.67 21.14 -8.47
CA GLY A 208 3.20 22.27 -7.72
C GLY A 208 4.28 21.92 -6.69
N ASP A 209 4.91 22.94 -6.13
CA ASP A 209 6.02 22.80 -5.20
C ASP A 209 5.52 22.73 -3.75
N GLY A 210 5.69 21.59 -3.12
CA GLY A 210 5.37 21.40 -1.71
C GLY A 210 6.46 21.96 -0.79
N SER A 211 6.05 22.45 0.39
CA SER A 211 7.00 22.82 1.43
C SER A 211 7.66 21.60 2.06
N LYS A 212 8.85 21.79 2.66
CA LYS A 212 9.52 20.78 3.49
C LYS A 212 8.60 20.21 4.58
N ASP A 213 7.83 21.07 5.26
CA ASP A 213 6.93 20.63 6.33
C ASP A 213 5.76 19.81 5.79
N LEU A 214 5.23 20.17 4.63
CA LEU A 214 4.20 19.40 3.96
C LEU A 214 4.72 18.02 3.53
N PHE A 215 5.93 17.97 2.98
CA PHE A 215 6.55 16.69 2.58
C PHE A 215 6.72 15.74 3.77
N LYS A 216 7.17 16.25 4.93
CA LYS A 216 7.27 15.47 6.16
C LYS A 216 5.91 14.88 6.57
N ARG A 217 4.83 15.69 6.53
CA ARG A 217 3.47 15.23 6.84
C ARG A 217 2.98 14.18 5.85
N TRP A 218 3.23 14.41 4.55
CA TRP A 218 2.92 13.42 3.53
C TRP A 218 3.62 12.08 3.76
N MET A 219 4.91 12.11 4.13
CA MET A 219 5.66 10.89 4.39
C MET A 219 5.13 10.13 5.59
N GLN A 220 4.83 10.84 6.69
CA GLN A 220 4.28 10.26 7.92
C GLN A 220 2.94 9.56 7.71
N VAL A 221 2.06 10.14 6.90
CA VAL A 221 0.75 9.55 6.58
C VAL A 221 0.86 8.52 5.47
N GLY A 222 1.67 8.82 4.44
CA GLY A 222 1.74 8.03 3.22
C GLY A 222 2.24 6.61 3.43
N VAL A 223 3.09 6.35 4.44
CA VAL A 223 3.54 4.98 4.75
C VAL A 223 2.40 4.05 5.19
N PHE A 224 1.25 4.61 5.57
CA PHE A 224 0.01 3.90 5.86
C PHE A 224 -0.96 3.88 4.67
N SER A 225 -0.54 4.31 3.47
CA SER A 225 -1.32 4.09 2.26
C SER A 225 -1.10 2.67 1.75
N PRO A 226 -2.14 1.97 1.28
CA PRO A 226 -1.97 0.64 0.68
C PRO A 226 -0.96 0.64 -0.47
N TYR A 227 -1.07 1.57 -1.41
CA TYR A 227 -0.07 1.85 -2.43
C TYR A 227 0.76 3.08 -2.03
N LEU A 228 2.07 2.92 -1.96
CA LEU A 228 3.01 3.99 -1.60
C LEU A 228 3.87 4.34 -2.82
N ARG A 229 3.73 5.57 -3.32
CA ARG A 229 4.53 6.11 -4.42
C ARG A 229 4.92 7.55 -4.13
N ASN A 230 6.21 7.86 -4.29
CA ASN A 230 6.70 9.23 -4.40
C ASN A 230 6.79 9.60 -5.89
N HIS A 231 6.01 10.58 -6.33
CA HIS A 231 5.93 10.99 -7.72
C HIS A 231 5.57 12.47 -7.85
N LYS A 232 6.15 13.14 -8.83
CA LYS A 232 5.96 14.57 -9.06
C LYS A 232 6.05 14.92 -10.54
N GLU A 233 5.41 16.02 -10.95
CA GLU A 233 5.45 16.51 -12.31
C GLU A 233 6.86 16.96 -12.72
N PHE A 234 7.11 16.94 -14.03
CA PHE A 234 8.45 17.15 -14.58
C PHE A 234 9.03 18.55 -14.32
N PHE A 235 8.17 19.57 -14.20
CA PHE A 235 8.61 20.97 -14.01
C PHE A 235 8.68 21.40 -12.54
N ALA A 236 8.26 20.57 -11.61
CA ALA A 236 8.34 20.85 -10.18
C ALA A 236 9.75 20.61 -9.63
N THR A 237 9.98 21.08 -8.39
CA THR A 237 11.22 20.80 -7.65
C THR A 237 11.37 19.31 -7.35
N ALA A 238 12.61 18.86 -7.15
CA ALA A 238 12.92 17.49 -6.79
C ALA A 238 12.15 17.06 -5.53
N ASN A 239 11.63 15.83 -5.53
CA ASN A 239 10.74 15.32 -4.48
C ASN A 239 11.33 14.13 -3.69
N GLU A 240 12.61 13.83 -3.89
CA GLU A 240 13.28 12.82 -3.10
C GLU A 240 13.47 13.29 -1.64
N PRO A 241 13.41 12.41 -0.64
CA PRO A 241 13.51 12.78 0.78
C PRO A 241 14.70 13.68 1.12
N TRP A 242 15.86 13.43 0.54
CA TRP A 242 17.09 14.24 0.73
C TRP A 242 17.03 15.63 0.11
N SER A 243 16.14 15.87 -0.87
CA SER A 243 15.97 17.19 -1.50
C SER A 243 15.35 18.21 -0.56
N TYR A 244 14.70 17.76 0.50
CA TYR A 244 14.08 18.59 1.54
C TYR A 244 14.98 18.77 2.78
N GLY A 245 16.22 18.26 2.74
CA GLY A 245 17.24 18.39 3.80
C GLY A 245 17.18 17.28 4.85
N GLU A 246 18.18 17.28 5.74
CA GLU A 246 18.50 16.20 6.68
C GLU A 246 17.31 15.81 7.59
N GLU A 247 16.55 16.77 8.08
CA GLU A 247 15.38 16.50 8.93
C GLU A 247 14.31 15.70 8.18
N ALA A 248 13.99 16.08 6.94
CA ALA A 248 13.01 15.40 6.12
C ALA A 248 13.52 13.99 5.72
N GLU A 249 14.80 13.86 5.45
CA GLU A 249 15.44 12.58 5.17
C GLU A 249 15.37 11.64 6.39
N ALA A 250 15.73 12.11 7.58
CA ALA A 250 15.68 11.32 8.82
C ALA A 250 14.25 10.84 9.14
N ILE A 251 13.26 11.73 9.04
CA ILE A 251 11.85 11.38 9.23
C ILE A 251 11.42 10.35 8.17
N SER A 252 11.80 10.55 6.91
CA SER A 252 11.45 9.62 5.83
C SER A 252 12.05 8.23 6.05
N LYS A 253 13.32 8.13 6.41
CA LYS A 253 13.99 6.86 6.76
C LYS A 253 13.25 6.12 7.86
N THR A 254 12.87 6.84 8.93
CA THR A 254 12.15 6.27 10.06
C THR A 254 10.81 5.68 9.65
N TYR A 255 9.98 6.44 8.93
CA TYR A 255 8.64 6.00 8.54
C TYR A 255 8.66 4.96 7.41
N ILE A 256 9.52 5.10 6.41
CA ILE A 256 9.72 4.09 5.37
C ILE A 256 10.24 2.79 6.00
N GLY A 257 11.22 2.88 6.91
CA GLY A 257 11.73 1.73 7.64
C GLY A 257 10.64 1.01 8.44
N PHE A 258 9.75 1.78 9.08
CA PHE A 258 8.59 1.21 9.76
C PHE A 258 7.66 0.45 8.79
N ARG A 259 7.34 1.02 7.62
CA ARG A 259 6.55 0.33 6.60
C ARG A 259 7.20 -0.99 6.18
N TYR A 260 8.52 -1.02 5.96
CA TYR A 260 9.22 -2.26 5.61
C TYR A 260 9.18 -3.29 6.74
N ARG A 261 9.21 -2.85 7.99
CA ARG A 261 9.01 -3.75 9.14
C ARG A 261 7.58 -4.26 9.23
N LEU A 262 6.59 -3.46 8.87
CA LEU A 262 5.16 -3.83 8.83
C LEU A 262 4.79 -4.75 7.65
N MET A 263 5.71 -5.14 6.76
CA MET A 263 5.37 -5.97 5.59
C MET A 263 4.60 -7.25 5.93
N PRO A 264 4.92 -8.02 6.98
CA PRO A 264 4.13 -9.20 7.35
C PRO A 264 2.67 -8.87 7.71
N TYR A 265 2.45 -7.76 8.42
CA TYR A 265 1.13 -7.25 8.77
C TYR A 265 0.36 -6.77 7.54
N LEU A 266 1.00 -5.95 6.71
CA LEU A 266 0.43 -5.40 5.49
C LEU A 266 0.09 -6.49 4.47
N TYR A 267 0.99 -7.45 4.27
CA TYR A 267 0.80 -8.53 3.30
C TYR A 267 -0.36 -9.46 3.71
N SER A 268 -0.47 -9.76 5.00
CA SER A 268 -1.62 -10.49 5.56
C SER A 268 -2.93 -9.71 5.39
N GLY A 269 -2.91 -8.38 5.59
CA GLY A 269 -4.06 -7.52 5.33
C GLY A 269 -4.49 -7.48 3.86
N PHE A 270 -3.55 -7.56 2.91
CA PHE A 270 -3.88 -7.72 1.48
C PHE A 270 -4.45 -9.10 1.16
N TYR A 271 -3.97 -10.15 1.82
CA TYR A 271 -4.60 -11.47 1.70
C TYR A 271 -6.05 -11.43 2.20
N GLU A 272 -6.30 -10.84 3.36
CA GLU A 272 -7.66 -10.65 3.89
C GLU A 272 -8.53 -9.86 2.90
N ALA A 273 -8.03 -8.74 2.37
CA ALA A 273 -8.73 -7.94 1.37
C ALA A 273 -9.08 -8.73 0.11
N ALA A 274 -8.20 -9.62 -0.36
CA ALA A 274 -8.45 -10.49 -1.49
C ALA A 274 -9.52 -11.55 -1.22
N GLN A 275 -9.69 -12.00 0.04
CA GLN A 275 -10.67 -13.00 0.43
C GLN A 275 -12.03 -12.40 0.78
N THR A 276 -12.05 -11.25 1.46
CA THR A 276 -13.26 -10.69 2.09
C THR A 276 -13.73 -9.39 1.45
N GLY A 277 -12.86 -8.69 0.74
CA GLY A 277 -13.08 -7.33 0.25
C GLY A 277 -12.81 -6.23 1.29
N LEU A 278 -12.46 -6.56 2.54
CA LEU A 278 -12.12 -5.56 3.56
C LEU A 278 -10.81 -4.84 3.19
N PRO A 279 -10.83 -3.51 3.00
CA PRO A 279 -9.62 -2.79 2.59
C PRO A 279 -8.61 -2.67 3.73
N VAL A 280 -7.32 -2.52 3.37
CA VAL A 280 -6.24 -2.30 4.34
C VAL A 280 -6.36 -0.90 4.98
N ALA A 281 -6.61 0.15 4.19
CA ALA A 281 -6.94 1.47 4.73
C ALA A 281 -8.46 1.58 4.86
N ARG A 282 -8.95 1.70 6.10
CA ARG A 282 -10.38 1.57 6.44
C ARG A 282 -10.92 2.86 7.04
N SER A 283 -12.08 3.32 6.55
CA SER A 283 -12.86 4.28 7.33
C SER A 283 -13.25 3.68 8.68
N LEU A 284 -13.23 4.48 9.74
CA LEU A 284 -13.69 4.05 11.06
C LEU A 284 -15.13 3.51 11.04
N ALA A 285 -15.97 4.01 10.13
CA ALA A 285 -17.35 3.57 9.96
C ALA A 285 -17.51 2.09 9.58
N LEU A 286 -16.46 1.43 9.02
CA LEU A 286 -16.50 0.00 8.73
C LEU A 286 -16.47 -0.86 10.01
N ASP A 287 -15.62 -0.47 10.97
CA ASP A 287 -15.43 -1.22 12.22
C ASP A 287 -16.37 -0.72 13.33
N TYR A 288 -16.84 0.54 13.24
CA TYR A 288 -17.68 1.20 14.23
C TYR A 288 -18.94 1.84 13.61
N PRO A 289 -19.78 1.06 12.90
CA PRO A 289 -20.91 1.61 12.11
C PRO A 289 -22.01 2.27 12.94
N PHE A 290 -22.09 1.98 14.23
CA PHE A 290 -23.09 2.53 15.15
C PHE A 290 -22.52 3.57 16.11
N ASP A 291 -21.26 3.95 15.97
CA ASP A 291 -20.59 4.94 16.78
C ASP A 291 -20.73 6.33 16.10
N THR A 292 -21.68 7.13 16.57
CA THR A 292 -22.05 8.40 15.94
C THR A 292 -20.88 9.37 15.74
N PRO A 293 -19.92 9.56 16.68
CA PRO A 293 -18.79 10.44 16.47
C PRO A 293 -17.90 10.11 15.27
N VAL A 294 -17.85 8.86 14.80
CA VAL A 294 -17.02 8.51 13.63
C VAL A 294 -17.51 9.15 12.33
N TYR A 295 -18.73 9.67 12.32
CA TYR A 295 -19.34 10.38 11.19
C TYR A 295 -19.21 11.90 11.29
N ASP A 296 -18.61 12.41 12.39
CA ASP A 296 -18.36 13.84 12.52
C ASP A 296 -17.22 14.28 11.59
N ASN A 297 -17.42 15.40 10.90
CA ASN A 297 -16.43 15.96 9.97
C ASN A 297 -15.08 16.27 10.64
N THR A 298 -15.05 16.49 11.95
CA THR A 298 -13.83 16.71 12.72
C THR A 298 -12.87 15.51 12.61
N TYR A 299 -13.42 14.29 12.51
CA TYR A 299 -12.66 13.04 12.52
C TYR A 299 -12.64 12.33 11.18
N GLN A 300 -13.21 12.89 10.12
CA GLN A 300 -13.37 12.25 8.80
C GLN A 300 -12.08 11.74 8.14
N TYR A 301 -10.93 12.30 8.55
CA TYR A 301 -9.62 11.90 8.03
C TYR A 301 -8.92 10.81 8.86
N GLN A 302 -9.47 10.47 10.04
CA GLN A 302 -8.96 9.33 10.80
C GLN A 302 -9.31 8.02 10.10
N PHE A 303 -8.38 7.10 10.08
CA PHE A 303 -8.60 5.80 9.45
C PHE A 303 -7.84 4.68 10.16
N LEU A 304 -8.31 3.46 9.99
CA LEU A 304 -7.57 2.28 10.41
C LEU A 304 -6.68 1.78 9.27
N PHE A 305 -5.45 1.41 9.62
CA PHE A 305 -4.54 0.66 8.77
C PHE A 305 -4.47 -0.79 9.26
N GLY A 306 -5.07 -1.71 8.51
CA GLY A 306 -5.48 -3.01 9.01
C GLY A 306 -6.59 -2.87 10.07
N ASP A 307 -6.64 -3.81 10.98
CA ASP A 307 -7.62 -3.86 12.09
C ASP A 307 -7.12 -3.20 13.38
N ALA A 308 -5.83 -2.91 13.47
CA ALA A 308 -5.16 -2.59 14.72
C ALA A 308 -4.64 -1.15 14.84
N LEU A 309 -4.27 -0.48 13.75
CA LEU A 309 -3.57 0.81 13.80
C LEU A 309 -4.51 1.96 13.42
N LEU A 310 -4.79 2.86 14.36
CA LEU A 310 -5.49 4.12 14.10
C LEU A 310 -4.47 5.19 13.68
N VAL A 311 -4.64 5.73 12.49
CA VAL A 311 -3.78 6.76 11.89
C VAL A 311 -4.54 8.08 11.83
N VAL A 312 -3.93 9.16 12.33
CA VAL A 312 -4.54 10.48 12.37
C VAL A 312 -3.69 11.46 11.56
N PRO A 313 -4.11 11.81 10.35
CA PRO A 313 -3.41 12.79 9.51
C PRO A 313 -3.36 14.17 10.16
N VAL A 314 -2.23 14.85 9.95
CA VAL A 314 -1.94 16.18 10.48
C VAL A 314 -1.47 17.09 9.36
N THR A 315 -1.98 18.31 9.31
CA THR A 315 -1.51 19.37 8.40
C THR A 315 -0.30 20.13 8.96
N THR A 316 0.32 20.95 8.15
CA THR A 316 1.49 21.75 8.55
C THR A 316 1.15 22.83 9.60
N GLU A 317 -0.10 23.25 9.66
CA GLU A 317 -0.58 24.34 10.52
C GLU A 317 -0.97 23.86 11.92
N GLU A 318 -1.27 22.58 12.06
CA GLU A 318 -1.75 21.98 13.31
C GLU A 318 -0.61 21.74 14.29
N LYS A 319 -0.67 22.36 15.46
CA LYS A 319 0.27 22.13 16.59
C LYS A 319 -0.26 21.11 17.59
N SER A 320 -1.55 20.86 17.53
CA SER A 320 -2.25 19.79 18.24
C SER A 320 -3.41 19.30 17.39
N LYS A 321 -3.82 18.04 17.61
CA LYS A 321 -4.91 17.40 16.89
C LYS A 321 -5.92 16.81 17.84
N LYS A 322 -7.20 17.09 17.62
CA LYS A 322 -8.30 16.37 18.23
C LYS A 322 -8.42 14.99 17.61
N VAL A 323 -8.47 13.99 18.43
CA VAL A 323 -8.57 12.58 18.02
C VAL A 323 -9.77 11.97 18.73
N TYR A 324 -10.67 11.38 17.99
CA TYR A 324 -11.69 10.51 18.55
C TYR A 324 -11.16 9.07 18.63
N LEU A 325 -11.27 8.50 19.82
CA LEU A 325 -10.94 7.10 20.08
C LEU A 325 -12.26 6.32 20.21
N PRO A 326 -12.62 5.47 19.25
CA PRO A 326 -13.82 4.63 19.33
C PRO A 326 -13.82 3.66 20.51
N ALA A 327 -14.92 2.94 20.72
CA ALA A 327 -15.07 1.99 21.82
C ALA A 327 -13.90 0.99 21.91
N GLY A 328 -13.49 0.65 23.13
CA GLY A 328 -12.35 -0.23 23.43
C GLY A 328 -11.22 0.52 24.12
N GLY A 329 -10.03 -0.05 24.10
CA GLY A 329 -8.80 0.58 24.59
C GLY A 329 -7.86 0.92 23.43
N TRP A 330 -7.07 1.98 23.58
CA TRP A 330 -6.15 2.47 22.58
C TRP A 330 -4.80 2.81 23.20
N TYR A 331 -3.76 2.14 22.77
CA TYR A 331 -2.39 2.44 23.17
C TYR A 331 -1.80 3.52 22.27
N ASP A 332 -1.29 4.60 22.82
CA ASP A 332 -0.41 5.50 22.07
C ASP A 332 0.82 4.73 21.62
N LEU A 333 1.08 4.72 20.31
CA LEU A 333 2.11 3.89 19.71
C LEU A 333 3.52 4.24 20.18
N PHE A 334 3.75 5.50 20.57
CA PHE A 334 5.07 5.98 20.97
C PHE A 334 5.36 5.82 22.45
N THR A 335 4.32 5.82 23.31
CA THR A 335 4.47 5.83 24.76
C THR A 335 3.96 4.57 25.47
N ASP A 336 3.20 3.72 24.77
CA ASP A 336 2.40 2.62 25.33
C ASP A 336 1.38 3.08 26.40
N HIS A 337 1.04 4.37 26.44
CA HIS A 337 -0.01 4.86 27.32
C HIS A 337 -1.37 4.37 26.82
N LEU A 338 -2.12 3.72 27.71
CA LEU A 338 -3.47 3.21 27.41
C LEU A 338 -4.52 4.29 27.66
N TYR A 339 -5.25 4.64 26.62
CA TYR A 339 -6.46 5.47 26.67
C TYR A 339 -7.71 4.59 26.64
N SER A 340 -8.73 4.97 27.40
CA SER A 340 -10.07 4.40 27.21
C SER A 340 -10.67 4.88 25.91
N GLY A 341 -11.52 4.09 25.28
CA GLY A 341 -12.29 4.53 24.13
C GLY A 341 -13.52 5.36 24.49
N ASN A 342 -14.35 5.67 23.49
CA ASN A 342 -15.52 6.55 23.59
C ASN A 342 -15.18 7.96 24.10
N GLN A 343 -14.06 8.52 23.66
CA GLN A 343 -13.64 9.86 24.09
C GLN A 343 -12.84 10.60 23.01
N GLU A 344 -12.84 11.93 23.13
CA GLU A 344 -11.92 12.81 22.43
C GLU A 344 -10.66 13.01 23.27
N VAL A 345 -9.50 12.96 22.63
CA VAL A 345 -8.22 13.35 23.21
C VAL A 345 -7.55 14.39 22.34
N VAL A 346 -6.73 15.27 22.96
CA VAL A 346 -5.94 16.26 22.22
C VAL A 346 -4.48 15.83 22.24
N MET A 347 -3.92 15.56 21.07
CA MET A 347 -2.55 15.08 20.92
C MET A 347 -1.66 16.19 20.37
N PRO A 348 -0.43 16.36 20.91
CA PRO A 348 0.57 17.24 20.30
C PRO A 348 1.02 16.67 18.93
N THR A 349 1.35 17.58 18.01
CA THR A 349 1.74 17.22 16.64
C THR A 349 3.11 17.82 16.27
N PRO A 350 4.20 17.42 16.93
CA PRO A 350 5.54 17.87 16.58
C PRO A 350 5.89 17.44 15.14
N ALA A 351 6.90 18.06 14.54
CA ALA A 351 7.25 17.87 13.14
C ALA A 351 7.58 16.41 12.76
N TYR A 352 8.03 15.62 13.73
CA TYR A 352 8.53 14.24 13.52
C TYR A 352 7.51 13.14 13.85
N THR A 353 6.32 13.46 14.38
CA THR A 353 5.26 12.48 14.64
C THR A 353 3.88 12.98 14.22
N ILE A 354 3.00 12.00 13.96
CA ILE A 354 1.55 12.17 13.90
C ILE A 354 0.93 11.30 14.99
N PRO A 355 -0.29 11.58 15.48
CA PRO A 355 -0.96 10.68 16.41
C PRO A 355 -1.20 9.32 15.79
N LEU A 356 -0.70 8.28 16.44
CA LEU A 356 -0.82 6.87 16.06
C LEU A 356 -1.22 6.07 17.28
N PHE A 357 -2.25 5.25 17.15
CA PHE A 357 -2.72 4.41 18.25
C PHE A 357 -2.83 2.96 17.82
N VAL A 358 -2.63 2.07 18.77
CA VAL A 358 -2.82 0.63 18.61
C VAL A 358 -4.03 0.19 19.44
N LYS A 359 -4.94 -0.52 18.82
CA LYS A 359 -6.12 -1.08 19.49
C LYS A 359 -5.70 -2.08 20.59
N SER A 360 -6.37 -2.05 21.72
CA SER A 360 -6.18 -3.09 22.74
C SER A 360 -6.54 -4.47 22.18
N SER A 361 -5.90 -5.51 22.67
CA SER A 361 -5.93 -6.88 22.15
C SER A 361 -5.34 -7.05 20.74
N ALA A 362 -4.67 -6.06 20.17
CA ALA A 362 -4.06 -6.15 18.85
C ALA A 362 -2.90 -7.15 18.80
N ILE A 363 -2.73 -7.77 17.64
CA ILE A 363 -1.63 -8.68 17.30
C ILE A 363 -0.99 -8.14 16.03
N ILE A 364 0.25 -7.67 16.11
CA ILE A 364 0.93 -7.01 14.98
C ILE A 364 2.25 -7.73 14.69
N PRO A 365 2.31 -8.59 13.67
CA PRO A 365 3.56 -9.18 13.20
C PRO A 365 4.41 -8.16 12.44
N VAL A 366 5.69 -8.10 12.76
CA VAL A 366 6.68 -7.26 12.06
C VAL A 366 7.96 -8.04 11.83
N GLN A 367 8.70 -7.65 10.80
CA GLN A 367 9.99 -8.23 10.48
C GLN A 367 11.16 -7.30 10.81
N GLY A 368 12.37 -7.82 10.74
CA GLY A 368 13.58 -7.00 10.76
C GLY A 368 13.61 -6.02 9.58
N LEU A 369 14.29 -4.87 9.75
CA LEU A 369 14.44 -3.89 8.68
C LEU A 369 15.21 -4.49 7.51
N VAL A 370 14.68 -4.29 6.29
CA VAL A 370 15.29 -4.66 5.02
C VAL A 370 15.35 -3.44 4.10
N GLN A 371 16.26 -3.45 3.12
CA GLN A 371 16.40 -2.37 2.13
C GLN A 371 15.52 -2.58 0.90
N SER A 372 15.01 -3.80 0.70
CA SER A 372 14.14 -4.19 -0.40
C SER A 372 13.20 -5.30 0.05
N THR A 373 12.00 -5.38 -0.55
CA THR A 373 11.07 -6.49 -0.32
C THR A 373 11.61 -7.84 -0.82
N ARG A 374 12.69 -7.84 -1.61
CA ARG A 374 13.39 -9.05 -2.07
C ARG A 374 14.55 -9.46 -1.18
N ASP A 375 14.92 -8.60 -0.21
CA ASP A 375 15.97 -8.95 0.74
C ASP A 375 15.44 -9.98 1.72
N LYS A 376 16.33 -10.86 2.14
CA LYS A 376 16.01 -11.82 3.19
C LYS A 376 15.95 -11.10 4.52
N ALA A 377 14.77 -11.07 5.13
CA ALA A 377 14.60 -10.60 6.50
C ALA A 377 15.38 -11.50 7.49
N SER A 378 15.52 -11.05 8.73
CA SER A 378 16.04 -11.90 9.81
C SER A 378 15.21 -13.18 9.93
N ASP A 379 15.79 -14.22 10.51
CA ASP A 379 15.09 -15.50 10.75
C ASP A 379 14.06 -15.42 11.89
N THR A 380 13.89 -14.25 12.49
CA THR A 380 13.01 -14.00 13.63
C THR A 380 11.89 -13.05 13.25
N LEU A 381 10.65 -13.52 13.36
CA LEU A 381 9.43 -12.70 13.28
C LEU A 381 9.17 -12.09 14.66
N GLN A 382 8.94 -10.80 14.74
CA GLN A 382 8.46 -10.15 15.96
C GLN A 382 6.93 -10.07 15.92
N ILE A 383 6.27 -10.45 17.01
CA ILE A 383 4.82 -10.33 17.15
C ILE A 383 4.54 -9.48 18.39
N HIS A 384 4.06 -8.26 18.16
CA HIS A 384 3.64 -7.34 19.20
C HIS A 384 2.21 -7.68 19.61
N VAL A 385 1.99 -7.93 20.89
CA VAL A 385 0.68 -8.24 21.47
C VAL A 385 0.35 -7.19 22.50
N TYR A 386 -0.78 -6.53 22.34
CA TYR A 386 -1.25 -5.49 23.23
C TYR A 386 -2.29 -6.03 24.19
N GLN A 387 -2.13 -5.76 25.49
CA GLN A 387 -3.10 -6.20 26.49
C GLN A 387 -4.49 -5.64 26.19
N GLY A 388 -5.51 -6.45 26.41
CA GLY A 388 -6.90 -6.05 26.28
C GLY A 388 -7.82 -7.08 26.91
N THR A 389 -9.10 -6.74 27.03
CA THR A 389 -10.10 -7.62 27.66
C THR A 389 -10.90 -8.42 26.65
N ALA A 390 -10.89 -8.03 25.38
CA ALA A 390 -11.58 -8.74 24.30
C ALA A 390 -10.66 -9.81 23.68
N ALA A 391 -11.24 -10.97 23.36
CA ALA A 391 -10.56 -11.94 22.51
C ALA A 391 -10.33 -11.34 21.10
N ASN A 392 -9.20 -11.69 20.51
CA ASN A 392 -8.84 -11.25 19.16
C ASN A 392 -8.06 -12.34 18.42
N HIS A 393 -8.01 -12.25 17.11
CA HIS A 393 -7.19 -13.12 16.28
C HIS A 393 -6.61 -12.33 15.12
N PHE A 394 -5.48 -12.79 14.62
CA PHE A 394 -4.83 -12.27 13.42
C PHE A 394 -4.53 -13.42 12.45
N LEU A 395 -4.95 -13.28 11.18
CA LEU A 395 -4.61 -14.23 10.15
C LEU A 395 -3.24 -13.88 9.56
N PHE A 396 -2.23 -14.65 9.90
CA PHE A 396 -0.88 -14.50 9.36
C PHE A 396 -0.72 -15.30 8.08
N TYR A 397 -0.33 -14.62 7.00
CA TYR A 397 -0.16 -15.19 5.67
C TYR A 397 1.23 -14.91 5.11
N GLU A 398 1.84 -15.91 4.50
CA GLU A 398 3.12 -15.85 3.80
C GLU A 398 3.06 -16.65 2.50
N ASP A 399 3.78 -16.20 1.47
CA ASP A 399 4.14 -16.95 0.28
C ASP A 399 5.52 -16.47 -0.24
N ALA A 400 5.89 -16.83 -1.45
CA ALA A 400 7.18 -16.42 -2.03
C ALA A 400 7.31 -14.91 -2.31
N GLY A 401 6.24 -14.11 -2.15
CA GLY A 401 6.20 -12.68 -2.46
C GLY A 401 6.14 -12.36 -3.95
N ASP A 402 6.47 -13.31 -4.81
CA ASP A 402 6.40 -13.24 -6.27
C ASP A 402 6.00 -14.62 -6.84
N GLY A 403 5.68 -14.67 -8.13
CA GLY A 403 5.23 -15.90 -8.77
C GLY A 403 3.79 -16.29 -8.43
N ASN A 404 3.38 -17.45 -8.91
CA ASN A 404 2.02 -17.95 -8.82
C ASN A 404 1.87 -19.24 -8.00
N GLY A 405 2.93 -19.71 -7.33
CA GLY A 405 2.94 -20.95 -6.53
C GLY A 405 1.85 -20.99 -5.45
N TYR A 406 1.44 -19.81 -4.95
CA TYR A 406 0.34 -19.71 -3.97
C TYR A 406 -1.00 -20.28 -4.49
N LYS A 407 -1.22 -20.30 -5.80
CA LYS A 407 -2.41 -20.92 -6.42
C LYS A 407 -2.36 -22.45 -6.37
N GLU A 408 -1.16 -23.01 -6.25
CA GLU A 408 -0.88 -24.46 -6.16
C GLU A 408 -0.65 -24.91 -4.71
N GLY A 409 -0.99 -24.06 -3.73
CA GLY A 409 -0.83 -24.37 -2.31
C GLY A 409 0.52 -24.00 -1.69
N GLU A 410 1.42 -23.34 -2.44
CA GLU A 410 2.70 -22.83 -1.94
C GLU A 410 2.53 -21.52 -1.16
N PHE A 411 1.75 -21.59 -0.11
CA PHE A 411 1.58 -20.54 0.89
C PHE A 411 1.70 -21.13 2.30
N ALA A 412 1.86 -20.28 3.29
CA ALA A 412 1.71 -20.62 4.71
C ALA A 412 0.73 -19.64 5.32
N LYS A 413 -0.34 -20.16 5.93
CA LYS A 413 -1.28 -19.31 6.67
C LYS A 413 -1.71 -19.99 7.97
N ARG A 414 -1.97 -19.19 9.00
CA ARG A 414 -2.46 -19.63 10.29
C ARG A 414 -3.02 -18.49 11.11
N PHE A 415 -3.85 -18.79 12.07
CA PHE A 415 -4.31 -17.82 13.05
C PHE A 415 -3.33 -17.69 14.22
N ILE A 416 -3.21 -16.47 14.70
CA ILE A 416 -2.63 -16.12 15.99
C ILE A 416 -3.80 -15.62 16.83
N GLU A 417 -4.14 -16.32 17.91
CA GLU A 417 -5.33 -16.08 18.71
C GLU A 417 -4.92 -15.58 20.11
N TYR A 418 -5.53 -14.48 20.56
CA TYR A 418 -5.39 -13.92 21.89
C TYR A 418 -6.69 -14.10 22.67
N THR A 419 -6.67 -14.88 23.76
CA THR A 419 -7.83 -15.16 24.60
C THR A 419 -7.56 -14.74 26.04
N PRO A 420 -7.82 -13.47 26.39
CA PRO A 420 -7.47 -12.90 27.71
C PRO A 420 -8.19 -13.58 28.86
N ALA A 421 -9.42 -14.07 28.67
CA ALA A 421 -10.21 -14.74 29.72
C ALA A 421 -9.52 -15.98 30.29
N VAL A 422 -8.69 -16.66 29.49
CA VAL A 422 -7.91 -17.83 29.92
C VAL A 422 -6.40 -17.56 29.85
N ARG A 423 -6.00 -16.29 29.71
CA ARG A 423 -4.61 -15.85 29.68
C ARG A 423 -3.77 -16.63 28.67
N GLN A 424 -4.23 -16.69 27.43
CA GLN A 424 -3.65 -17.54 26.41
C GLN A 424 -3.37 -16.78 25.11
N LEU A 425 -2.21 -17.05 24.54
CA LEU A 425 -1.92 -16.86 23.11
C LEU A 425 -1.76 -18.23 22.47
N LYS A 426 -2.37 -18.39 21.31
CA LYS A 426 -2.31 -19.61 20.52
C LYS A 426 -1.84 -19.30 19.11
N LEU A 427 -0.81 -19.98 18.68
CA LEU A 427 -0.37 -20.01 17.30
C LEU A 427 -0.93 -21.28 16.66
N GLY A 428 -1.85 -21.14 15.72
CA GLY A 428 -2.54 -22.25 15.09
C GLY A 428 -1.63 -23.08 14.17
N ILE A 429 -2.14 -24.22 13.73
CA ILE A 429 -1.46 -25.10 12.76
C ILE A 429 -1.31 -24.36 11.43
N THR A 430 -0.14 -24.48 10.80
CA THR A 430 0.14 -23.88 9.49
C THR A 430 -0.49 -24.69 8.37
N GLU A 431 -1.37 -24.04 7.59
CA GLU A 431 -1.90 -24.55 6.34
C GLU A 431 -0.96 -24.20 5.17
N GLY A 432 -0.97 -25.01 4.10
CA GLY A 432 -0.17 -24.82 2.89
C GLY A 432 1.24 -25.41 2.99
N SER A 433 1.98 -25.39 1.88
CA SER A 433 3.27 -26.07 1.74
C SER A 433 4.49 -25.13 1.84
N PHE A 434 4.29 -23.80 1.82
CA PHE A 434 5.39 -22.84 1.88
C PHE A 434 6.17 -22.95 3.19
N SER A 435 7.50 -22.92 3.08
CA SER A 435 8.41 -22.92 4.23
C SER A 435 8.78 -21.50 4.62
N SER A 436 8.25 -21.04 5.75
CA SER A 436 8.57 -19.73 6.30
C SER A 436 10.08 -19.51 6.45
N ALA A 437 10.54 -18.32 6.09
CA ALA A 437 11.90 -17.86 6.35
C ALA A 437 12.15 -17.64 7.86
N TYR A 438 11.09 -17.35 8.61
CA TYR A 438 11.18 -17.15 10.05
C TYR A 438 11.26 -18.49 10.77
N LYS A 439 12.37 -18.72 11.47
CA LYS A 439 12.61 -19.92 12.27
C LYS A 439 12.21 -19.73 13.73
N LYS A 440 12.19 -18.47 14.17
CA LYS A 440 11.84 -18.08 15.53
C LYS A 440 10.76 -17.00 15.53
N ILE A 441 10.04 -16.93 16.64
CA ILE A 441 9.09 -15.85 16.93
C ILE A 441 9.52 -15.20 18.24
N GLN A 442 9.69 -13.89 18.21
CA GLN A 442 9.82 -13.05 19.39
C GLN A 442 8.46 -12.42 19.70
N TRP A 443 7.82 -12.87 20.73
CA TRP A 443 6.59 -12.31 21.27
C TRP A 443 6.93 -11.11 22.14
N ILE A 444 6.31 -9.97 21.91
CA ILE A 444 6.54 -8.73 22.64
C ILE A 444 5.20 -8.28 23.24
N PHE A 445 5.14 -8.19 24.56
CA PHE A 445 3.92 -7.96 25.31
C PHE A 445 3.86 -6.51 25.79
N HIS A 446 2.84 -5.77 25.35
CA HIS A 446 2.57 -4.38 25.68
C HIS A 446 1.43 -4.26 26.69
N GLY A 447 1.64 -3.50 27.76
CA GLY A 447 0.61 -3.23 28.78
C GLY A 447 0.39 -4.34 29.81
N PHE A 448 1.00 -5.50 29.69
CA PHE A 448 0.77 -6.65 30.59
C PHE A 448 1.37 -6.47 31.98
N GLY A 449 2.32 -5.57 32.17
CA GLY A 449 2.90 -5.30 33.50
C GLY A 449 3.46 -6.56 34.16
N LYS A 450 3.01 -6.83 35.41
CA LYS A 450 3.42 -8.01 36.17
C LYS A 450 2.67 -9.30 35.82
N GLU A 451 1.69 -9.24 34.94
CA GLU A 451 0.90 -10.43 34.58
C GLU A 451 1.73 -11.51 33.88
N ILE A 452 2.81 -11.10 33.19
CA ILE A 452 3.72 -12.00 32.45
C ILE A 452 5.06 -12.11 33.21
N GLU A 453 5.04 -12.56 34.46
CA GLU A 453 6.27 -12.90 35.19
C GLU A 453 6.64 -14.40 35.02
N ARG A 454 5.66 -15.24 34.77
CA ARG A 454 5.83 -16.69 34.53
C ARG A 454 4.97 -17.08 33.34
N VAL A 455 5.58 -17.72 32.39
CA VAL A 455 4.92 -18.16 31.17
C VAL A 455 5.19 -19.63 30.94
N THR A 456 4.22 -20.35 30.42
CA THR A 456 4.43 -21.67 29.87
C THR A 456 4.29 -21.68 28.36
N VAL A 457 5.14 -22.44 27.71
CA VAL A 457 5.07 -22.71 26.26
C VAL A 457 4.82 -24.22 26.11
N ASN A 458 3.65 -24.57 25.58
CA ASN A 458 3.19 -25.98 25.52
C ASN A 458 3.33 -26.72 26.88
N GLY A 459 3.02 -26.03 27.97
CA GLY A 459 3.11 -26.56 29.34
C GLY A 459 4.51 -26.52 29.98
N ALA A 460 5.57 -26.22 29.23
CA ALA A 460 6.92 -26.05 29.77
C ALA A 460 7.14 -24.62 30.25
N SER A 461 7.64 -24.45 31.48
CA SER A 461 7.93 -23.12 32.04
C SER A 461 9.06 -22.42 31.29
N GLN A 462 8.85 -21.15 31.00
CA GLN A 462 9.84 -20.27 30.36
C GLN A 462 9.78 -18.89 31.03
N GLU A 463 10.94 -18.28 31.24
CA GLU A 463 11.03 -16.95 31.86
C GLU A 463 11.08 -15.89 30.74
N PRO A 464 10.13 -14.92 30.72
CA PRO A 464 10.20 -13.78 29.84
C PRO A 464 11.37 -12.86 30.22
N VAL A 465 11.93 -12.18 29.22
CA VAL A 465 13.00 -11.20 29.40
C VAL A 465 12.49 -9.79 29.20
N GLN A 466 13.06 -8.83 29.90
CA GLN A 466 12.70 -7.43 29.72
C GLN A 466 13.04 -6.98 28.31
N TYR A 467 12.14 -6.24 27.68
CA TYR A 467 12.28 -5.69 26.33
C TYR A 467 12.14 -4.18 26.37
N THR A 468 12.95 -3.47 25.60
CA THR A 468 12.98 -2.00 25.57
C THR A 468 12.72 -1.40 24.20
N GLY A 469 12.45 -2.22 23.17
CA GLY A 469 12.15 -1.76 21.82
C GLY A 469 10.71 -1.24 21.68
N ARG A 470 10.44 -0.49 20.62
CA ARG A 470 9.12 0.02 20.27
C ARG A 470 8.66 -0.56 18.94
N LEU A 471 7.33 -0.53 18.70
CA LEU A 471 6.78 -0.93 17.41
C LEU A 471 7.27 0.01 16.30
N LEU A 472 7.14 1.30 16.48
CA LEU A 472 7.83 2.35 15.71
C LEU A 472 8.82 3.04 16.64
N ASP A 473 10.09 2.92 16.33
CA ASP A 473 11.14 3.63 17.04
C ASP A 473 11.72 4.72 16.14
N PRO A 474 11.18 5.93 16.20
CA PRO A 474 11.66 7.04 15.39
C PRO A 474 12.98 7.61 15.91
N LEU A 475 13.47 7.13 17.07
CA LEU A 475 14.58 7.75 17.77
C LEU A 475 15.91 7.57 17.05
N LYS A 476 16.13 6.43 16.38
CA LYS A 476 17.47 6.10 15.87
C LYS A 476 18.02 7.12 14.87
N ASP A 477 17.27 7.44 13.84
CA ASP A 477 17.70 8.39 12.82
C ASP A 477 17.45 9.86 13.24
N LEU A 478 16.46 10.10 14.12
CA LEU A 478 16.16 11.43 14.63
C LEU A 478 17.08 11.85 15.81
N GLU A 479 17.62 10.89 16.56
CA GLU A 479 18.64 11.19 17.59
C GLU A 479 19.91 11.80 16.96
N ASP A 480 20.29 11.36 15.77
CA ASP A 480 21.42 11.93 15.04
C ASP A 480 21.16 13.37 14.60
N TYR A 481 19.92 13.70 14.26
CA TYR A 481 19.52 15.03 13.83
C TYR A 481 19.24 15.99 15.00
N TYR A 482 18.43 15.57 15.99
CA TYR A 482 17.98 16.45 17.09
C TYR A 482 18.83 16.34 18.36
N GLY A 483 19.63 15.29 18.50
CA GLY A 483 20.34 14.91 19.73
C GLY A 483 19.45 14.16 20.72
N LYS A 484 20.08 13.22 21.45
CA LYS A 484 19.40 12.29 22.36
C LYS A 484 18.48 12.95 23.40
N ASP A 485 19.00 14.00 24.05
CA ASP A 485 18.26 14.64 25.15
C ASP A 485 17.06 15.42 24.66
N ARG A 486 17.16 16.02 23.46
CA ARG A 486 16.06 16.77 22.87
C ARG A 486 14.94 15.84 22.40
N VAL A 487 15.28 14.70 21.79
CA VAL A 487 14.30 13.70 21.38
C VAL A 487 13.60 13.07 22.59
N LYS A 488 14.34 12.77 23.67
CA LYS A 488 13.76 12.29 24.93
C LYS A 488 12.81 13.29 25.58
N GLY A 489 13.16 14.58 25.57
CA GLY A 489 12.31 15.64 26.13
C GLY A 489 11.05 15.92 25.31
N LEU A 490 11.01 15.47 24.05
CA LEU A 490 9.86 15.64 23.15
C LEU A 490 8.82 14.50 23.27
N TYR A 491 9.25 13.31 23.66
CA TYR A 491 8.34 12.24 24.09
C TYR A 491 8.03 12.50 25.56
N LEU A 492 6.85 13.08 25.79
CA LEU A 492 6.32 13.35 27.11
C LEU A 492 6.72 12.27 28.13
N ALA A 493 7.27 12.75 29.24
CA ALA A 493 7.50 12.08 30.51
C ALA A 493 7.53 10.55 30.47
N GLU A 494 8.69 10.00 30.77
CA GLU A 494 9.02 8.60 31.02
C GLU A 494 8.13 7.54 30.33
N PRO A 495 8.67 6.83 29.35
CA PRO A 495 7.93 5.73 28.76
C PRO A 495 7.53 4.74 29.87
N VAL A 496 6.24 4.44 29.97
CA VAL A 496 5.72 3.34 30.80
C VAL A 496 6.17 1.99 30.23
N LEU A 497 7.25 1.94 29.49
CA LEU A 497 7.74 0.77 28.77
C LEU A 497 8.33 -0.26 29.72
N LYS A 498 7.45 -1.00 30.40
CA LYS A 498 7.79 -2.29 31.00
C LYS A 498 7.27 -3.40 30.08
N GLN A 499 7.84 -3.47 28.89
CA GLN A 499 7.56 -4.56 27.99
C GLN A 499 8.38 -5.77 28.37
N VAL A 500 7.85 -6.95 28.13
CA VAL A 500 8.57 -8.21 28.24
C VAL A 500 8.52 -8.94 26.91
N SER A 501 9.51 -9.74 26.63
CA SER A 501 9.53 -10.57 25.44
C SER A 501 9.84 -12.01 25.76
N LEU A 502 9.37 -12.89 24.88
CA LEU A 502 9.57 -14.32 24.92
C LEU A 502 10.00 -14.78 23.53
N VAL A 503 10.99 -15.63 23.42
CA VAL A 503 11.41 -16.19 22.13
C VAL A 503 11.03 -17.67 22.08
N THR A 504 10.32 -18.05 21.03
CA THR A 504 9.96 -19.46 20.75
C THR A 504 10.47 -19.87 19.37
N ASP A 505 10.53 -21.17 19.13
CA ASP A 505 10.60 -21.68 17.77
C ASP A 505 9.31 -21.31 17.01
N ASN A 506 9.37 -21.35 15.69
CA ASN A 506 8.25 -21.15 14.79
C ASN A 506 7.80 -22.49 14.20
N PRO A 507 7.08 -23.37 14.97
CA PRO A 507 6.68 -24.68 14.48
C PRO A 507 5.54 -24.58 13.49
N ARG A 508 5.40 -25.58 12.63
CA ARG A 508 4.20 -25.72 11.78
C ARG A 508 2.99 -26.22 12.58
N ASN A 509 3.23 -26.91 13.69
CA ASN A 509 2.21 -27.36 14.62
C ASN A 509 1.73 -26.22 15.52
N GLU A 510 0.67 -26.48 16.25
CA GLU A 510 0.14 -25.57 17.27
C GLU A 510 1.18 -25.25 18.34
N LEU A 511 1.20 -23.99 18.79
CA LEU A 511 1.99 -23.55 19.95
C LEU A 511 1.07 -22.74 20.86
N ILE A 512 1.10 -23.07 22.16
CA ILE A 512 0.27 -22.40 23.17
C ILE A 512 1.19 -21.72 24.19
N ILE A 513 0.94 -20.44 24.42
CA ILE A 513 1.60 -19.63 25.46
C ILE A 513 0.53 -19.27 26.49
N GLN A 514 0.81 -19.54 27.78
CA GLN A 514 -0.10 -19.22 28.88
C GLN A 514 0.68 -18.54 30.02
N TRP A 515 0.01 -17.64 30.73
CA TRP A 515 0.59 -16.89 31.86
C TRP A 515 -0.37 -16.75 33.03
#